data_abbc289c4ed479aab95714ac127ad9a0
#
_entry.id   abbc289c4ed479aab95714ac127ad9a0
#
_cell.length_a   1.000
_cell.length_b   1.000
_cell.length_c   1.000
_cell.angle_alpha   90.00
_cell.angle_beta   90.00
_cell.angle_gamma   90.00
#
_symmetry.space_group_name_H-M   'P 1'
#
loop_
_entity.id
_entity.type
_entity.pdbx_description
1 polymer ?
#
loop_
_entity_poly.entity_id
_entity_poly.type
_entity_poly.pdbx_seq_one_letter_code
_entity_poly.pdbx_strand_id
1 'polypeptide(L)'
;MKVEWLTEARAEYRQFLQYYKTEVGLPYAKKFADTILGSINQLAEFPEMGAVKYDTLMGKHDFRALFIENYVCVYRIESDTVYVYHL
;
A
#
# COMPACT_ATOMS: atom_id res chain seq x y z
N MET A 1 -6.28 -11.88 8.66
CA MET A 1 -5.38 -12.14 7.52
C MET A 1 -4.10 -11.38 7.73
N LYS A 2 -2.98 -11.92 7.30
CA LYS A 2 -1.70 -11.22 7.39
C LYS A 2 -1.58 -10.19 6.29
N VAL A 3 -0.81 -9.13 6.57
CA VAL A 3 -0.43 -8.16 5.56
C VAL A 3 1.09 -8.13 5.49
N GLU A 4 1.62 -8.41 4.32
CA GLU A 4 3.06 -8.40 4.08
C GLU A 4 3.41 -7.42 2.98
N TRP A 5 4.43 -6.63 3.22
CA TRP A 5 4.94 -5.69 2.23
C TRP A 5 6.09 -6.33 1.49
N LEU A 6 6.03 -6.31 0.18
CA LEU A 6 7.17 -6.72 -0.62
C LEU A 6 8.25 -5.65 -0.59
N THR A 7 9.45 -6.05 -0.94
CA THR A 7 10.62 -5.16 -0.85
C THR A 7 10.42 -3.84 -1.59
N GLU A 8 9.85 -3.89 -2.80
CA GLU A 8 9.65 -2.68 -3.59
C GLU A 8 8.65 -1.73 -2.92
N ALA A 9 7.57 -2.26 -2.38
CA ALA A 9 6.59 -1.42 -1.69
C ALA A 9 7.19 -0.77 -0.44
N ARG A 10 8.02 -1.49 0.30
CA ARG A 10 8.72 -0.94 1.45
C ARG A 10 9.65 0.19 1.04
N ALA A 11 10.37 0.01 -0.06
CA ALA A 11 11.27 1.02 -0.55
C ALA A 11 10.54 2.27 -0.97
N GLU A 12 9.41 2.11 -1.66
CA GLU A 12 8.58 3.22 -2.09
C GLU A 12 8.05 4.00 -0.89
N TYR A 13 7.55 3.30 0.13
CA TYR A 13 7.08 3.93 1.35
C TYR A 13 8.18 4.73 2.04
N ARG A 14 9.37 4.14 2.15
CA ARG A 14 10.51 4.80 2.80
C ARG A 14 10.93 6.05 2.04
N GLN A 15 10.90 6.00 0.71
CA GLN A 15 11.27 7.16 -0.11
C GLN A 15 10.30 8.32 0.12
N PHE A 16 9.00 8.04 0.14
CA PHE A 16 8.02 9.07 0.45
C PHE A 16 8.24 9.63 1.85
N LEU A 17 8.40 8.76 2.82
CA LEU A 17 8.57 9.18 4.21
C LEU A 17 9.81 10.04 4.38
N GLN A 18 10.93 9.63 3.79
CA GLN A 18 12.18 10.37 3.88
C GLN A 18 12.06 11.74 3.23
N TYR A 19 11.43 11.79 2.05
CA TYR A 19 11.18 13.06 1.37
C TYR A 19 10.38 14.02 2.24
N TYR A 20 9.30 13.52 2.84
CA TYR A 20 8.48 14.38 3.69
C TYR A 20 9.21 14.84 4.94
N LYS A 21 10.03 13.99 5.53
CA LYS A 21 10.83 14.38 6.71
C LYS A 21 11.79 15.50 6.39
N THR A 22 12.44 15.44 5.22
CA THR A 22 13.47 16.40 4.86
C THR A 22 12.91 17.67 4.22
N GLU A 23 11.84 17.55 3.41
CA GLU A 23 11.38 18.67 2.58
C GLU A 23 10.10 19.33 3.10
N VAL A 24 9.34 18.65 3.94
CA VAL A 24 8.06 19.19 4.43
C VAL A 24 8.07 19.39 5.94
N GLY A 25 8.54 18.40 6.68
CA GLY A 25 8.62 18.45 8.13
C GLY A 25 8.05 17.22 8.81
N LEU A 26 8.45 17.01 10.06
CA LEU A 26 8.05 15.86 10.85
C LEU A 26 6.55 15.72 11.04
N PRO A 27 5.79 16.79 11.32
CA PRO A 27 4.34 16.65 11.50
C PRO A 27 3.65 16.07 10.27
N TYR A 28 4.06 16.50 9.09
CA TYR A 28 3.49 15.97 7.84
C TYR A 28 3.93 14.53 7.61
N ALA A 29 5.20 14.24 7.85
CA ALA A 29 5.71 12.87 7.70
C ALA A 29 4.97 11.90 8.61
N LYS A 30 4.69 12.30 9.84
CA LYS A 30 3.94 11.48 10.78
C LYS A 30 2.51 11.26 10.30
N LYS A 31 1.86 12.31 9.79
CA LYS A 31 0.51 12.20 9.27
C LYS A 31 0.47 11.24 8.07
N PHE A 32 1.45 11.34 7.18
CA PHE A 32 1.57 10.42 6.05
C PHE A 32 1.68 8.98 6.53
N ALA A 33 2.59 8.72 7.48
CA ALA A 33 2.80 7.38 8.01
C ALA A 33 1.51 6.82 8.64
N ASP A 34 0.85 7.62 9.47
CA ASP A 34 -0.38 7.19 10.14
C ASP A 34 -1.48 6.88 9.12
N THR A 35 -1.63 7.71 8.10
CA THR A 35 -2.65 7.54 7.07
C THR A 35 -2.38 6.28 6.24
N ILE A 36 -1.15 6.11 5.78
CA ILE A 36 -0.81 4.97 4.92
C ILE A 36 -0.86 3.67 5.70
N LEU A 37 -0.19 3.61 6.84
CA LEU A 37 -0.14 2.38 7.62
C LEU A 37 -1.51 2.00 8.17
N GLY A 38 -2.28 2.98 8.61
CA GLY A 38 -3.64 2.73 9.09
C GLY A 38 -4.54 2.16 8.02
N SER A 39 -4.49 2.73 6.82
CA SER A 39 -5.31 2.25 5.70
C SER A 39 -4.90 0.86 5.24
N ILE A 40 -3.60 0.62 5.11
CA ILE A 40 -3.13 -0.68 4.63
C ILE A 40 -3.37 -1.76 5.68
N ASN A 41 -3.23 -1.44 6.97
CA ASN A 41 -3.49 -2.40 8.03
C ASN A 41 -4.95 -2.83 8.09
N GLN A 42 -5.88 -2.02 7.60
CA GLN A 42 -7.27 -2.41 7.50
C GLN A 42 -7.48 -3.59 6.55
N LEU A 43 -6.56 -3.81 5.64
CA LEU A 43 -6.65 -4.95 4.72
C LEU A 43 -6.56 -6.29 5.44
N ALA A 44 -6.04 -6.32 6.68
CA ALA A 44 -6.04 -7.53 7.48
C ALA A 44 -7.47 -7.99 7.80
N GLU A 45 -8.39 -7.05 8.00
CA GLU A 45 -9.79 -7.34 8.29
C GLU A 45 -10.67 -7.28 7.05
N PHE A 46 -10.35 -6.38 6.12
CA PHE A 46 -11.14 -6.13 4.92
C PHE A 46 -10.26 -6.25 3.67
N PRO A 47 -9.80 -7.46 3.35
CA PRO A 47 -8.85 -7.63 2.24
C PRO A 47 -9.43 -7.28 0.87
N GLU A 48 -10.74 -7.31 0.72
CA GLU A 48 -11.39 -6.99 -0.54
C GLU A 48 -11.80 -5.52 -0.66
N MET A 49 -11.32 -4.67 0.24
CA MET A 49 -11.67 -3.25 0.25
C MET A 49 -11.24 -2.52 -1.02
N GLY A 50 -10.08 -2.87 -1.58
CA GLY A 50 -9.62 -2.30 -2.83
C GLY A 50 -10.31 -2.92 -4.03
N ALA A 51 -10.43 -2.15 -5.11
CA ALA A 51 -11.08 -2.62 -6.33
C ALA A 51 -10.16 -3.55 -7.13
N VAL A 52 -10.73 -4.60 -7.69
CA VAL A 52 -9.99 -5.51 -8.57
C VAL A 52 -9.61 -4.76 -9.84
N LYS A 53 -8.34 -4.85 -10.21
CA LYS A 53 -7.83 -4.27 -11.44
C LYS A 53 -7.23 -5.37 -12.31
N TYR A 54 -7.74 -5.46 -13.52
CA TYR A 54 -7.17 -6.35 -14.51
C TYR A 54 -6.12 -5.57 -15.27
N ASP A 55 -4.87 -6.00 -15.11
CA ASP A 55 -3.77 -5.38 -15.81
C ASP A 55 -3.21 -6.40 -16.78
N THR A 56 -3.32 -6.10 -18.06
CA THR A 56 -2.84 -6.99 -19.11
C THR A 56 -1.34 -7.21 -19.03
N LEU A 57 -0.60 -6.24 -18.50
CA LEU A 57 0.84 -6.37 -18.33
C LEU A 57 1.18 -7.29 -17.16
N MET A 58 0.30 -7.38 -16.19
CA MET A 58 0.51 -8.23 -15.00
C MET A 58 -0.03 -9.65 -15.23
N GLY A 59 -0.64 -9.91 -16.35
CA GLY A 59 -1.08 -11.23 -16.73
C GLY A 59 -2.37 -11.67 -16.06
N LYS A 60 -2.34 -12.85 -15.44
CA LYS A 60 -3.54 -13.53 -14.97
C LYS A 60 -3.92 -13.22 -13.53
N HIS A 61 -3.18 -12.34 -12.86
CA HIS A 61 -3.37 -12.13 -11.44
C HIS A 61 -4.38 -11.03 -11.17
N ASP A 62 -5.20 -11.26 -10.15
CA ASP A 62 -6.19 -10.29 -9.72
C ASP A 62 -5.54 -9.33 -8.74
N PHE A 63 -4.94 -8.28 -9.27
CA PHE A 63 -4.42 -7.22 -8.43
C PHE A 63 -5.54 -6.28 -8.04
N ARG A 64 -5.44 -5.75 -6.83
CA ARG A 64 -6.39 -4.78 -6.30
C ARG A 64 -5.68 -3.46 -6.09
N ALA A 65 -6.44 -2.38 -6.25
CA ALA A 65 -5.95 -1.04 -6.02
C ALA A 65 -6.76 -0.40 -4.90
N LEU A 66 -6.09 0.02 -3.85
CA LEU A 66 -6.69 0.77 -2.76
C LEU A 66 -6.22 2.21 -2.87
N PHE A 67 -7.15 3.13 -3.04
CA PHE A 67 -6.83 4.54 -3.11
C PHE A 67 -6.79 5.12 -1.70
N ILE A 68 -5.67 5.71 -1.36
CA ILE A 68 -5.43 6.32 -0.05
C ILE A 68 -5.02 7.76 -0.32
N GLU A 69 -5.97 8.68 -0.28
CA GLU A 69 -5.74 10.08 -0.67
C GLU A 69 -5.15 10.12 -2.09
N ASN A 70 -3.94 10.65 -2.25
CA ASN A 70 -3.29 10.75 -3.56
C ASN A 70 -2.42 9.53 -3.89
N TYR A 71 -2.48 8.50 -3.07
CA TYR A 71 -1.64 7.32 -3.24
C TYR A 71 -2.48 6.14 -3.68
N VAL A 72 -1.85 5.22 -4.38
CA VAL A 72 -2.49 3.98 -4.80
C VAL A 72 -1.68 2.82 -4.26
N CYS A 73 -2.31 2.02 -3.41
CA CYS A 73 -1.70 0.79 -2.91
C CYS A 73 -2.14 -0.35 -3.81
N VAL A 74 -1.18 -0.97 -4.49
CA VAL A 74 -1.43 -2.14 -5.33
C VAL A 74 -1.09 -3.37 -4.52
N TYR A 75 -2.07 -4.25 -4.38
CA TYR A 75 -1.89 -5.46 -3.56
C TYR A 75 -2.61 -6.64 -4.19
N ARG A 76 -2.29 -7.81 -3.67
CA ARG A 76 -2.89 -9.06 -4.11
C ARG A 76 -3.13 -9.94 -2.90
N ILE A 77 -4.24 -10.66 -2.93
CA ILE A 77 -4.57 -11.64 -1.89
C ILE A 77 -4.13 -13.00 -2.38
N GLU A 78 -3.35 -13.70 -1.58
CA GLU A 78 -2.92 -15.05 -1.90
C GLU A 78 -2.98 -15.89 -0.63
N SER A 79 -3.81 -16.93 -0.63
CA SER A 79 -4.12 -17.73 0.54
C SER A 79 -4.70 -16.85 1.66
N ASP A 80 -4.03 -16.76 2.79
CA ASP A 80 -4.50 -15.97 3.94
C ASP A 80 -3.66 -14.71 4.13
N THR A 81 -2.97 -14.25 3.09
CA THR A 81 -2.05 -13.13 3.18
C THR A 81 -2.34 -12.09 2.11
N VAL A 82 -2.29 -10.83 2.52
CA VAL A 82 -2.33 -9.69 1.61
C VAL A 82 -0.88 -9.28 1.35
N TYR A 83 -0.49 -9.32 0.08
CA TYR A 83 0.85 -8.90 -0.33
C TYR A 83 0.77 -7.52 -0.96
N VAL A 84 1.44 -6.55 -0.35
CA VAL A 84 1.51 -5.19 -0.87
C VAL A 84 2.66 -5.11 -1.86
N TYR A 85 2.34 -4.84 -3.12
CA TYR A 85 3.30 -4.82 -4.21
C TYR A 85 3.86 -3.43 -4.47
N HIS A 86 3.00 -2.42 -4.43
CA HIS A 86 3.40 -1.04 -4.72
C HIS A 86 2.59 -0.05 -3.90
N LEU A 87 3.19 1.08 -3.66
CA LEU A 87 2.55 2.18 -2.99
C LEU A 87 2.62 3.47 -3.81
#